data_62e11acd0d719c27ed77bad07998b1fc
#
_entry.id   62e11acd0d719c27ed77bad07998b1fc
#
_cell.length_a   1.000
_cell.length_b   1.000
_cell.length_c   1.000
_cell.angle_alpha   90.00
_cell.angle_beta   90.00
_cell.angle_gamma   90.00
#
_symmetry.space_group_name_H-M   'P 1'
#
loop_
_entity.id
_entity.type
_entity.pdbx_description
1 polymer ?
#
loop_
_entity_poly.entity_id
_entity_poly.type
_entity_poly.pdbx_seq_one_letter_code
_entity_poly.pdbx_strand_id
1 'polypeptide(L)'
;ESVIITGNHITEYMKVVLKSIEQFLPDLAHRTRHITHGNVKLAGGVKMSSRKGNFLRAVDVLDIAAEENEKAQGNRDEAPVLGAIKYAFLKNRIGPDVIFDPHESVGLHGNSGPYLQYAYARAVSIVRKLDEDAAVGDPAPSMFDQEERKLLVKLTEYPEVISQATRVLEPHLIATYLYELAQKFNRFYEKSRIIGDDR
;
A
#
# COMPACT_ATOMS: atom_id res chain seq x y z
N GLU A 1 -17.81 3.86 18.06
CA GLU A 1 -17.23 4.84 17.13
C GLU A 1 -17.87 4.67 15.76
N SER A 2 -18.17 5.77 15.07
CA SER A 2 -18.72 5.81 13.72
C SER A 2 -17.78 6.59 12.82
N VAL A 3 -17.57 6.10 11.61
CA VAL A 3 -16.74 6.78 10.60
C VAL A 3 -17.57 7.00 9.34
N ILE A 4 -17.67 8.25 8.92
CA ILE A 4 -18.36 8.65 7.68
C ILE A 4 -17.30 9.05 6.67
N ILE A 5 -17.32 8.42 5.50
CA ILE A 5 -16.34 8.68 4.43
C ILE A 5 -17.07 9.28 3.23
N THR A 6 -16.61 10.44 2.76
CA THR A 6 -17.23 11.15 1.64
C THR A 6 -16.20 11.88 0.77
N GLY A 7 -16.65 12.34 -0.38
CA GLY A 7 -15.82 13.23 -1.21
C GLY A 7 -15.67 14.63 -0.58
N ASN A 8 -14.55 15.29 -0.90
CA ASN A 8 -14.19 16.62 -0.37
C ASN A 8 -15.26 17.71 -0.60
N HIS A 9 -16.10 17.55 -1.61
CA HIS A 9 -17.11 18.56 -1.98
C HIS A 9 -18.23 18.74 -0.95
N ILE A 10 -18.40 17.81 0.01
CA ILE A 10 -19.41 17.92 1.07
C ILE A 10 -18.81 18.14 2.47
N THR A 11 -17.53 18.48 2.56
CA THR A 11 -16.83 18.69 3.84
C THR A 11 -17.53 19.73 4.70
N GLU A 12 -17.85 20.91 4.15
CA GLU A 12 -18.48 21.98 4.90
C GLU A 12 -19.93 21.63 5.29
N TYR A 13 -20.66 20.96 4.42
CA TYR A 13 -21.98 20.45 4.73
C TYR A 13 -21.96 19.49 5.94
N MET A 14 -21.03 18.55 5.95
CA MET A 14 -20.90 17.58 7.05
C MET A 14 -20.47 18.22 8.37
N LYS A 15 -19.68 19.30 8.34
CA LYS A 15 -19.38 20.08 9.56
C LYS A 15 -20.66 20.64 10.19
N VAL A 16 -21.55 21.19 9.36
CA VAL A 16 -22.84 21.72 9.82
C VAL A 16 -23.72 20.61 10.37
N VAL A 17 -23.81 19.48 9.68
CA VAL A 17 -24.60 18.31 10.11
C VAL A 17 -24.11 17.80 11.47
N LEU A 18 -22.80 17.58 11.63
CA LEU A 18 -22.24 17.10 12.90
C LEU A 18 -22.45 18.11 14.04
N LYS A 19 -22.29 19.40 13.75
CA LYS A 19 -22.57 20.46 14.74
C LYS A 19 -24.04 20.54 15.13
N SER A 20 -24.94 20.25 14.21
CA SER A 20 -26.39 20.17 14.51
C SER A 20 -26.71 18.96 15.37
N ILE A 21 -26.14 17.79 15.04
CA ILE A 21 -26.30 16.54 15.82
C ILE A 21 -25.79 16.73 17.26
N GLU A 22 -24.68 17.45 17.45
CA GLU A 22 -24.09 17.72 18.74
C GLU A 22 -25.08 18.42 19.72
N GLN A 23 -26.02 19.21 19.21
CA GLN A 23 -27.04 19.89 20.03
C GLN A 23 -28.06 18.93 20.62
N PHE A 24 -28.35 17.81 19.97
CA PHE A 24 -29.39 16.85 20.36
C PHE A 24 -28.81 15.54 20.88
N LEU A 25 -27.69 15.12 20.31
CA LEU A 25 -27.01 13.83 20.57
C LEU A 25 -25.48 14.02 20.68
N PRO A 26 -24.99 14.74 21.71
CA PRO A 26 -23.58 15.09 21.84
C PRO A 26 -22.65 13.86 21.85
N ASP A 27 -23.03 12.80 22.53
CA ASP A 27 -22.25 11.57 22.58
C ASP A 27 -22.10 10.90 21.21
N LEU A 28 -23.12 10.98 20.37
CA LEU A 28 -23.04 10.46 19.00
C LEU A 28 -22.12 11.32 18.15
N ALA A 29 -22.26 12.65 18.24
CA ALA A 29 -21.40 13.58 17.51
C ALA A 29 -19.92 13.36 17.85
N HIS A 30 -19.56 13.28 19.13
CA HIS A 30 -18.19 13.07 19.59
C HIS A 30 -17.59 11.70 19.19
N ARG A 31 -18.44 10.68 19.01
CA ARG A 31 -18.00 9.35 18.54
C ARG A 31 -18.04 9.18 17.03
N THR A 32 -18.44 10.21 16.30
CA THR A 32 -18.52 10.21 14.83
C THR A 32 -17.36 10.99 14.23
N ARG A 33 -16.57 10.32 13.40
CA ARG A 33 -15.47 10.94 12.63
C ARG A 33 -15.89 11.09 11.18
N HIS A 34 -15.62 12.24 10.59
CA HIS A 34 -15.81 12.48 9.17
C HIS A 34 -14.45 12.51 8.47
N ILE A 35 -14.26 11.63 7.50
CA ILE A 35 -13.05 11.55 6.68
C ILE A 35 -13.44 11.88 5.25
N THR A 36 -12.69 12.77 4.62
CA THR A 36 -12.94 13.16 3.23
C THR A 36 -11.83 12.67 2.32
N HIS A 37 -12.20 12.28 1.10
CA HIS A 37 -11.26 11.87 0.07
C HIS A 37 -11.38 12.72 -1.18
N GLY A 38 -10.28 12.83 -1.93
CA GLY A 38 -10.25 13.44 -3.25
C GLY A 38 -10.86 12.55 -4.34
N ASN A 39 -10.85 13.04 -5.55
CA ASN A 39 -11.29 12.29 -6.72
C ASN A 39 -10.16 11.42 -7.27
N VAL A 40 -10.54 10.31 -7.89
CA VAL A 40 -9.62 9.52 -8.71
C VAL A 40 -9.63 10.08 -10.13
N LYS A 41 -8.44 10.34 -10.68
CA LYS A 41 -8.23 10.81 -12.03
C LYS A 41 -7.27 9.83 -12.74
N LEU A 42 -7.49 9.61 -14.03
CA LEU A 42 -6.50 8.90 -14.84
C LEU A 42 -5.32 9.82 -15.18
N ALA A 43 -4.13 9.24 -15.30
CA ALA A 43 -2.98 9.90 -15.88
C ALA A 43 -3.34 10.42 -17.29
N GLY A 44 -2.89 11.66 -17.63
CA GLY A 44 -3.28 12.33 -18.85
C GLY A 44 -4.42 13.35 -18.68
N GLY A 45 -4.95 13.56 -17.47
CA GLY A 45 -5.78 14.73 -17.14
C GLY A 45 -7.24 14.65 -17.55
N VAL A 46 -7.75 13.49 -17.96
CA VAL A 46 -9.17 13.34 -18.31
C VAL A 46 -10.01 13.42 -17.04
N LYS A 47 -10.69 14.55 -16.83
CA LYS A 47 -11.62 14.73 -15.72
C LYS A 47 -12.86 13.84 -15.96
N MET A 48 -13.04 12.85 -15.15
CA MET A 48 -14.23 12.00 -15.17
C MET A 48 -15.47 12.78 -14.73
N SER A 49 -16.53 12.70 -15.51
CA SER A 49 -17.80 13.34 -15.18
C SER A 49 -18.96 12.45 -15.63
N SER A 50 -19.72 11.94 -14.67
CA SER A 50 -20.93 11.15 -14.92
C SER A 50 -21.97 11.89 -15.79
N ARG A 51 -22.06 13.22 -15.64
CA ARG A 51 -22.98 14.06 -16.41
C ARG A 51 -22.60 14.19 -17.89
N LYS A 52 -21.32 13.96 -18.25
CA LYS A 52 -20.82 14.02 -19.63
C LYS A 52 -20.67 12.63 -20.26
N GLY A 53 -21.12 11.57 -19.57
CA GLY A 53 -20.95 10.19 -20.05
C GLY A 53 -19.50 9.67 -20.02
N ASN A 54 -18.57 10.48 -19.53
CA ASN A 54 -17.16 10.13 -19.44
C ASN A 54 -16.81 9.75 -18.00
N PHE A 55 -17.19 8.53 -17.60
CA PHE A 55 -16.84 7.96 -16.32
C PHE A 55 -16.20 6.59 -16.53
N LEU A 56 -15.22 6.29 -15.70
CA LEU A 56 -14.54 5.01 -15.66
C LEU A 56 -15.21 4.14 -14.57
N ARG A 57 -15.73 3.00 -14.95
CA ARG A 57 -16.24 2.02 -13.98
C ARG A 57 -15.07 1.30 -13.33
N ALA A 58 -15.27 0.74 -12.16
CA ALA A 58 -14.22 -0.05 -11.49
C ALA A 58 -13.74 -1.23 -12.36
N VAL A 59 -14.65 -1.85 -13.15
CA VAL A 59 -14.28 -2.91 -14.08
C VAL A 59 -13.37 -2.39 -15.20
N ASP A 60 -13.61 -1.19 -15.71
CA ASP A 60 -12.76 -0.60 -16.76
C ASP A 60 -11.33 -0.35 -16.24
N VAL A 61 -11.19 0.01 -14.96
CA VAL A 61 -9.87 0.14 -14.29
C VAL A 61 -9.16 -1.21 -14.21
N LEU A 62 -9.89 -2.27 -13.87
CA LEU A 62 -9.37 -3.64 -13.83
C LEU A 62 -8.91 -4.09 -15.21
N ASP A 63 -9.73 -3.87 -16.24
CA ASP A 63 -9.41 -4.26 -17.62
C ASP A 63 -8.16 -3.52 -18.13
N ILE A 64 -8.09 -2.21 -17.92
CA ILE A 64 -6.92 -1.40 -18.31
C ILE A 64 -5.65 -1.88 -17.58
N ALA A 65 -5.73 -2.13 -16.27
CA ALA A 65 -4.58 -2.62 -15.51
C ALA A 65 -4.18 -4.04 -15.94
N ALA A 66 -5.13 -4.90 -16.30
CA ALA A 66 -4.85 -6.23 -16.83
C ALA A 66 -4.18 -6.19 -18.20
N GLU A 67 -4.61 -5.28 -19.09
CA GLU A 67 -3.97 -5.05 -20.40
C GLU A 67 -2.53 -4.53 -20.23
N GLU A 68 -2.31 -3.58 -19.33
CA GLU A 68 -0.97 -3.08 -19.04
C GLU A 68 -0.07 -4.16 -18.40
N ASN A 69 -0.61 -4.99 -17.50
CA ASN A 69 0.12 -6.12 -16.94
C ASN A 69 0.50 -7.16 -18.01
N GLU A 70 -0.41 -7.45 -18.94
CA GLU A 70 -0.13 -8.35 -20.07
C GLU A 70 1.00 -7.81 -20.96
N LYS A 71 1.00 -6.51 -21.26
CA LYS A 71 2.08 -5.85 -22.02
C LYS A 71 3.42 -5.89 -21.26
N ALA A 72 3.39 -5.67 -19.96
CA ALA A 72 4.59 -5.57 -19.13
C ALA A 72 5.17 -6.93 -18.74
N GLN A 73 4.33 -7.93 -18.47
CA GLN A 73 4.72 -9.21 -17.87
C GLN A 73 4.27 -10.44 -18.67
N GLY A 74 3.52 -10.27 -19.76
CA GLY A 74 3.09 -11.35 -20.64
C GLY A 74 1.92 -12.19 -20.10
N ASN A 75 1.23 -11.74 -19.03
CA ASN A 75 0.09 -12.45 -18.45
C ASN A 75 -0.98 -11.49 -17.91
N ARG A 76 -2.18 -12.03 -17.68
CA ARG A 76 -3.33 -11.33 -17.08
C ARG A 76 -3.65 -11.85 -15.68
N ASP A 77 -2.66 -12.27 -14.93
CA ASP A 77 -2.86 -12.82 -13.60
C ASP A 77 -3.57 -11.81 -12.69
N GLU A 78 -4.63 -12.27 -12.05
CA GLU A 78 -5.49 -11.42 -11.22
C GLU A 78 -4.73 -10.86 -10.00
N ALA A 79 -3.86 -11.64 -9.38
CA ALA A 79 -3.17 -11.25 -8.17
C ALA A 79 -2.23 -10.04 -8.37
N PRO A 80 -1.36 -9.96 -9.41
CA PRO A 80 -0.60 -8.75 -9.72
C PRO A 80 -1.48 -7.55 -10.04
N VAL A 81 -2.54 -7.74 -10.84
CA VAL A 81 -3.47 -6.68 -11.25
C VAL A 81 -4.18 -6.07 -10.05
N LEU A 82 -4.77 -6.90 -9.19
CA LEU A 82 -5.42 -6.44 -7.95
C LEU A 82 -4.43 -5.79 -6.99
N GLY A 83 -3.23 -6.36 -6.87
CA GLY A 83 -2.15 -5.80 -6.06
C GLY A 83 -1.73 -4.42 -6.55
N ALA A 84 -1.59 -4.26 -7.88
CA ALA A 84 -1.26 -2.98 -8.51
C ALA A 84 -2.30 -1.91 -8.19
N ILE A 85 -3.58 -2.21 -8.41
CA ILE A 85 -4.68 -1.25 -8.19
C ILE A 85 -4.81 -0.90 -6.71
N LYS A 86 -4.89 -1.90 -5.82
CA LYS A 86 -5.02 -1.65 -4.38
C LYS A 86 -3.87 -0.80 -3.85
N TYR A 87 -2.64 -1.12 -4.25
CA TYR A 87 -1.48 -0.38 -3.80
C TYR A 87 -1.45 1.05 -4.36
N ALA A 88 -1.81 1.24 -5.63
CA ALA A 88 -1.86 2.56 -6.27
C ALA A 88 -2.80 3.52 -5.53
N PHE A 89 -3.89 3.02 -4.94
CA PHE A 89 -4.77 3.83 -4.10
C PHE A 89 -4.22 4.00 -2.69
N LEU A 90 -3.81 2.92 -2.03
CA LEU A 90 -3.42 2.91 -0.62
C LEU A 90 -2.08 3.62 -0.35
N LYS A 91 -1.19 3.76 -1.34
CA LYS A 91 0.07 4.49 -1.17
C LYS A 91 -0.13 6.00 -1.03
N ASN A 92 -1.31 6.51 -1.37
CA ASN A 92 -1.62 7.94 -1.31
C ASN A 92 -2.26 8.31 0.03
N ARG A 93 -1.91 9.50 0.52
CA ARG A 93 -2.56 10.08 1.69
C ARG A 93 -4.04 10.34 1.39
N ILE A 94 -4.90 10.12 2.39
CA ILE A 94 -6.32 10.46 2.29
C ILE A 94 -6.47 12.00 2.22
N GLY A 95 -7.36 12.48 1.36
CA GLY A 95 -7.70 13.89 1.19
C GLY A 95 -7.44 14.43 -0.23
N PRO A 96 -6.21 14.45 -0.72
CA PRO A 96 -5.92 14.88 -2.09
C PRO A 96 -6.54 14.01 -3.17
N ASP A 97 -6.64 14.56 -4.40
CA ASP A 97 -6.98 13.77 -5.58
C ASP A 97 -5.88 12.72 -5.85
N VAL A 98 -6.28 11.53 -6.28
CA VAL A 98 -5.38 10.44 -6.67
C VAL A 98 -5.30 10.39 -8.18
N ILE A 99 -4.08 10.47 -8.72
CA ILE A 99 -3.82 10.22 -10.14
C ILE A 99 -3.45 8.75 -10.28
N PHE A 100 -4.29 8.00 -10.98
CA PHE A 100 -4.05 6.60 -11.27
C PHE A 100 -3.37 6.47 -12.64
N ASP A 101 -2.16 5.93 -12.65
CA ASP A 101 -1.42 5.56 -13.84
C ASP A 101 -1.37 4.03 -13.92
N PRO A 102 -2.08 3.42 -14.87
CA PRO A 102 -2.10 1.96 -15.04
C PRO A 102 -0.70 1.40 -15.34
N HIS A 103 0.06 2.06 -16.19
CA HIS A 103 1.40 1.62 -16.60
C HIS A 103 2.39 1.63 -15.43
N GLU A 104 2.44 2.72 -14.65
CA GLU A 104 3.27 2.79 -13.43
C GLU A 104 2.82 1.74 -12.40
N SER A 105 1.51 1.53 -12.27
CA SER A 105 0.93 0.68 -11.22
C SER A 105 1.30 -0.79 -11.36
N VAL A 106 1.44 -1.32 -12.58
CA VAL A 106 1.78 -2.74 -12.84
C VAL A 106 3.29 -2.99 -12.93
N GLY A 107 4.12 -1.96 -12.81
CA GLY A 107 5.57 -2.08 -12.91
C GLY A 107 6.17 -2.97 -11.80
N LEU A 108 7.14 -3.81 -12.16
CA LEU A 108 7.95 -4.60 -11.20
C LEU A 108 9.04 -3.76 -10.52
N HIS A 109 9.23 -2.54 -10.97
CA HIS A 109 10.19 -1.58 -10.43
C HIS A 109 9.45 -0.33 -9.95
N GLY A 110 10.02 0.35 -8.94
CA GLY A 110 9.40 1.55 -8.39
C GLY A 110 8.37 1.26 -7.30
N ASN A 111 7.55 2.27 -7.02
CA ASN A 111 6.61 2.26 -5.89
C ASN A 111 5.25 1.66 -6.33
N SER A 112 5.21 0.35 -6.53
CA SER A 112 4.06 -0.40 -7.05
C SER A 112 3.70 -1.62 -6.21
N GLY A 113 2.46 -2.11 -6.38
CA GLY A 113 2.00 -3.36 -5.73
C GLY A 113 2.80 -4.57 -6.17
N PRO A 114 3.01 -4.82 -7.48
CA PRO A 114 3.83 -5.92 -7.96
C PRO A 114 5.27 -5.91 -7.45
N TYR A 115 5.87 -4.74 -7.21
CA TYR A 115 7.19 -4.64 -6.58
C TYR A 115 7.20 -5.26 -5.16
N LEU A 116 6.15 -5.01 -4.36
CA LEU A 116 6.02 -5.61 -3.03
C LEU A 116 5.78 -7.12 -3.12
N GLN A 117 4.93 -7.55 -4.05
CA GLN A 117 4.67 -8.98 -4.29
C GLN A 117 5.93 -9.72 -4.72
N TYR A 118 6.77 -9.10 -5.53
CA TYR A 118 8.05 -9.66 -5.95
C TYR A 118 9.03 -9.79 -4.77
N ALA A 119 9.14 -8.78 -3.92
CA ALA A 119 9.95 -8.87 -2.70
C ALA A 119 9.45 -9.99 -1.77
N TYR A 120 8.12 -10.11 -1.61
CA TYR A 120 7.52 -11.20 -0.84
C TYR A 120 7.83 -12.57 -1.42
N ALA A 121 7.67 -12.75 -2.74
CA ALA A 121 7.97 -14.02 -3.41
C ALA A 121 9.43 -14.44 -3.24
N ARG A 122 10.36 -13.48 -3.29
CA ARG A 122 11.79 -13.72 -2.99
C ARG A 122 11.99 -14.21 -1.55
N ALA A 123 11.37 -13.54 -0.57
CA ALA A 123 11.47 -13.94 0.84
C ALA A 123 10.92 -15.35 1.08
N VAL A 124 9.73 -15.65 0.52
CA VAL A 124 9.13 -16.99 0.60
C VAL A 124 10.01 -18.05 -0.08
N SER A 125 10.63 -17.72 -1.21
CA SER A 125 11.55 -18.64 -1.91
C SER A 125 12.78 -19.00 -1.08
N ILE A 126 13.31 -18.05 -0.29
CA ILE A 126 14.40 -18.32 0.65
C ILE A 126 13.94 -19.32 1.71
N VAL A 127 12.82 -19.03 2.37
CA VAL A 127 12.29 -19.88 3.45
C VAL A 127 12.01 -21.31 2.95
N ARG A 128 11.45 -21.45 1.74
CA ARG A 128 11.19 -22.77 1.15
C ARG A 128 12.45 -23.57 0.77
N LYS A 129 13.58 -22.90 0.60
CA LYS A 129 14.86 -23.54 0.29
C LYS A 129 15.67 -23.90 1.54
N LEU A 130 15.26 -23.41 2.67
CA LEU A 130 15.81 -23.86 3.95
C LEU A 130 15.26 -25.26 4.21
N ASP A 131 16.12 -26.24 4.48
CA ASP A 131 15.71 -27.57 4.92
C ASP A 131 14.89 -27.44 6.21
N GLU A 132 13.79 -28.22 6.31
CA GLU A 132 12.93 -28.22 7.49
C GLU A 132 13.69 -28.55 8.78
N ASP A 133 14.82 -29.28 8.67
CA ASP A 133 15.73 -29.63 9.76
C ASP A 133 16.87 -28.63 9.98
N ALA A 134 16.96 -27.59 9.16
CA ALA A 134 17.88 -26.51 9.46
C ALA A 134 17.41 -25.84 10.75
N ALA A 135 17.96 -26.34 11.86
CA ALA A 135 17.78 -25.68 13.15
C ALA A 135 18.02 -24.20 12.91
N VAL A 136 17.02 -23.37 13.27
CA VAL A 136 17.25 -21.93 13.40
C VAL A 136 18.39 -21.85 14.41
N GLY A 137 19.62 -21.78 13.87
CA GLY A 137 20.83 -21.83 14.68
C GLY A 137 20.75 -20.73 15.72
N ASP A 138 21.15 -21.05 16.91
CA ASP A 138 21.36 -20.08 17.96
C ASP A 138 22.48 -19.13 17.50
N PRO A 139 22.56 -18.01 17.96
CA PRO A 139 21.92 -16.74 17.69
C PRO A 139 22.74 -15.88 16.73
N ALA A 140 22.13 -14.80 16.42
CA ALA A 140 22.70 -13.62 15.80
C ALA A 140 24.23 -13.63 15.61
N PRO A 141 24.72 -13.48 14.38
CA PRO A 141 26.15 -13.31 14.12
C PRO A 141 26.70 -12.20 15.04
N SER A 142 27.94 -12.37 15.51
CA SER A 142 28.59 -11.39 16.40
C SER A 142 28.68 -9.99 15.78
N MET A 143 28.53 -9.89 14.46
CA MET A 143 28.46 -8.62 13.72
C MET A 143 27.52 -8.74 12.54
N PHE A 144 26.56 -7.82 12.44
CA PHE A 144 25.75 -7.60 11.26
C PHE A 144 26.44 -6.67 10.26
N ASP A 145 26.36 -6.98 8.99
CA ASP A 145 26.77 -6.04 7.95
C ASP A 145 25.83 -4.82 7.88
N GLN A 146 26.20 -3.85 7.06
CA GLN A 146 25.46 -2.59 6.98
C GLN A 146 24.02 -2.79 6.44
N GLU A 147 23.81 -3.69 5.48
CA GLU A 147 22.50 -3.91 4.87
C GLU A 147 21.63 -4.78 5.78
N GLU A 148 22.19 -5.79 6.43
CA GLU A 148 21.51 -6.58 7.47
C GLU A 148 21.01 -5.67 8.60
N ARG A 149 21.86 -4.81 9.13
CA ARG A 149 21.51 -3.86 10.17
C ARG A 149 20.36 -2.93 9.76
N LYS A 150 20.43 -2.38 8.53
CA LYS A 150 19.37 -1.50 8.01
C LYS A 150 18.04 -2.22 7.88
N LEU A 151 18.05 -3.49 7.47
CA LEU A 151 16.86 -4.32 7.34
C LEU A 151 16.26 -4.63 8.73
N LEU A 152 17.09 -5.05 9.68
CA LEU A 152 16.67 -5.36 11.04
C LEU A 152 16.05 -4.12 11.73
N VAL A 153 16.72 -2.97 11.65
CA VAL A 153 16.18 -1.71 12.18
C VAL A 153 14.83 -1.39 11.55
N LYS A 154 14.69 -1.58 10.22
CA LYS A 154 13.39 -1.34 9.57
C LYS A 154 12.29 -2.28 10.06
N LEU A 155 12.60 -3.53 10.34
CA LEU A 155 11.65 -4.49 10.89
C LEU A 155 11.15 -4.07 12.27
N THR A 156 11.99 -3.47 13.13
CA THR A 156 11.58 -3.02 14.47
C THR A 156 10.60 -1.84 14.46
N GLU A 157 10.51 -1.10 13.36
CA GLU A 157 9.57 0.02 13.22
C GLU A 157 8.10 -0.43 13.03
N TYR A 158 7.87 -1.69 12.65
CA TYR A 158 6.55 -2.20 12.27
C TYR A 158 5.45 -1.95 13.32
N PRO A 159 5.63 -2.27 14.61
CA PRO A 159 4.57 -2.07 15.62
C PRO A 159 4.14 -0.60 15.74
N GLU A 160 5.10 0.33 15.70
CA GLU A 160 4.81 1.75 15.79
C GLU A 160 4.07 2.26 14.54
N VAL A 161 4.47 1.81 13.35
CA VAL A 161 3.79 2.16 12.09
C VAL A 161 2.32 1.71 12.12
N ILE A 162 2.05 0.48 12.57
CA ILE A 162 0.66 -0.03 12.70
C ILE A 162 -0.12 0.78 13.72
N SER A 163 0.47 1.05 14.89
CA SER A 163 -0.15 1.85 15.94
C SER A 163 -0.52 3.24 15.42
N GLN A 164 0.41 3.90 14.75
CA GLN A 164 0.20 5.23 14.18
C GLN A 164 -0.87 5.22 13.09
N ALA A 165 -0.76 4.31 12.11
CA ALA A 165 -1.71 4.21 11.00
C ALA A 165 -3.14 3.97 11.49
N THR A 166 -3.31 3.13 12.50
CA THR A 166 -4.61 2.83 13.13
C THR A 166 -5.17 4.05 13.87
N ARG A 167 -4.33 4.75 14.64
CA ARG A 167 -4.75 5.92 15.42
C ARG A 167 -5.24 7.06 14.54
N VAL A 168 -4.53 7.32 13.42
CA VAL A 168 -4.87 8.43 12.52
C VAL A 168 -5.76 8.00 11.35
N LEU A 169 -6.00 6.70 11.16
CA LEU A 169 -6.76 6.10 10.04
C LEU A 169 -6.13 6.42 8.67
N GLU A 170 -4.82 6.33 8.59
CA GLU A 170 -4.02 6.67 7.40
C GLU A 170 -3.28 5.44 6.86
N PRO A 171 -3.89 4.62 5.99
CA PRO A 171 -3.30 3.37 5.49
C PRO A 171 -2.02 3.59 4.65
N HIS A 172 -1.83 4.78 4.08
CA HIS A 172 -0.62 5.09 3.32
C HIS A 172 0.68 4.98 4.15
N LEU A 173 0.62 5.13 5.47
CA LEU A 173 1.76 4.93 6.35
C LEU A 173 2.26 3.48 6.29
N ILE A 174 1.34 2.51 6.22
CA ILE A 174 1.68 1.10 6.05
C ILE A 174 2.27 0.85 4.66
N ALA A 175 1.65 1.43 3.62
CA ALA A 175 2.13 1.29 2.25
C ALA A 175 3.56 1.84 2.08
N THR A 176 3.84 3.01 2.66
CA THR A 176 5.18 3.62 2.68
C THR A 176 6.19 2.73 3.41
N TYR A 177 5.82 2.24 4.60
CA TYR A 177 6.66 1.33 5.37
C TYR A 177 7.01 0.06 4.58
N LEU A 178 6.01 -0.58 3.95
CA LEU A 178 6.22 -1.80 3.16
C LEU A 178 7.13 -1.55 1.96
N TYR A 179 6.99 -0.43 1.30
CA TYR A 179 7.87 -0.06 0.19
C TYR A 179 9.33 0.11 0.63
N GLU A 180 9.56 0.85 1.71
CA GLU A 180 10.89 1.04 2.27
C GLU A 180 11.50 -0.27 2.78
N LEU A 181 10.70 -1.14 3.40
CA LEU A 181 11.11 -2.48 3.82
C LEU A 181 11.53 -3.33 2.62
N ALA A 182 10.70 -3.35 1.57
CA ALA A 182 11.00 -4.09 0.34
C ALA A 182 12.28 -3.60 -0.35
N GLN A 183 12.53 -2.28 -0.35
CA GLN A 183 13.78 -1.72 -0.87
C GLN A 183 15.00 -2.20 -0.07
N LYS A 184 14.93 -2.19 1.27
CA LYS A 184 16.02 -2.67 2.13
C LYS A 184 16.24 -4.17 1.98
N PHE A 185 15.15 -4.95 1.92
CA PHE A 185 15.21 -6.38 1.68
C PHE A 185 15.85 -6.71 0.32
N ASN A 186 15.43 -6.06 -0.75
CA ASN A 186 16.00 -6.31 -2.07
C ASN A 186 17.50 -5.97 -2.13
N ARG A 187 17.94 -4.89 -1.48
CA ARG A 187 19.37 -4.55 -1.37
C ARG A 187 20.16 -5.62 -0.59
N PHE A 188 19.61 -6.08 0.52
CA PHE A 188 20.20 -7.16 1.30
C PHE A 188 20.29 -8.44 0.44
N TYR A 189 19.20 -8.82 -0.25
CA TYR A 189 19.14 -9.99 -1.11
C TYR A 189 20.19 -9.95 -2.25
N GLU A 190 20.44 -8.79 -2.82
CA GLU A 190 21.42 -8.59 -3.92
C GLU A 190 22.87 -8.65 -3.45
N LYS A 191 23.14 -8.24 -2.21
CA LYS A 191 24.51 -8.10 -1.69
C LYS A 191 24.96 -9.29 -0.84
N SER A 192 24.00 -9.99 -0.22
CA SER A 192 24.30 -11.05 0.74
C SER A 192 23.91 -12.41 0.17
N ARG A 193 24.82 -13.37 0.22
CA ARG A 193 24.49 -14.77 -0.07
C ARG A 193 23.77 -15.36 1.12
N ILE A 194 22.45 -15.58 0.99
CA ILE A 194 21.58 -15.96 2.11
C ILE A 194 21.63 -17.48 2.38
N ILE A 195 21.88 -18.30 1.35
CA ILE A 195 21.91 -19.77 1.44
C ILE A 195 23.28 -20.27 1.04
N GLY A 196 23.89 -21.09 1.87
CA GLY A 196 25.16 -21.79 1.58
C GLY A 196 26.43 -21.07 2.01
N ASP A 197 26.37 -20.14 2.96
CA ASP A 197 27.52 -19.60 3.67
C ASP A 197 27.55 -20.18 5.10
N ASP A 198 28.69 -20.74 5.47
CA ASP A 198 29.05 -21.07 6.86
C ASP A 198 29.37 -19.75 7.60
N ARG A 199 28.36 -19.04 8.04
CA ARG A 199 28.53 -17.88 8.92
C ARG A 199 28.19 -18.20 10.36
#